data_9c18401c13a172513934cd6851dca8fd
#
_entry.id   9c18401c13a172513934cd6851dca8fd
#
_cell.length_a   1.000
_cell.length_b   1.000
_cell.length_c   1.000
_cell.angle_alpha   90.00
_cell.angle_beta   90.00
_cell.angle_gamma   90.00
#
_symmetry.space_group_name_H-M   'P 1'
#
loop_
_entity.id
_entity.type
_entity.pdbx_description
1 polymer ?
#
loop_
_entity_poly.entity_id
_entity_poly.type
_entity_poly.pdbx_seq_one_letter_code
_entity_poly.pdbx_strand_id
1 'polypeptide(L)'
;MVEAWHEAVRGNDFSAEASVKGHHMDVALSGTADVMVKRYLDRFLRTLHAEARRRALTEVNVDVRRLEFMNSSCLDSFAWWISTVKEQPAEDRYRIVFLSSPTVYWQRHSLDTLAHLAGDIISVQS
;
A
#
# COMPACT_ATOMS: atom_id res chain seq x y z
N MET A 1 11.22 0.51 24.35
CA MET A 1 11.70 1.32 23.21
C MET A 1 11.16 0.75 21.91
N VAL A 2 10.56 1.58 21.10
CA VAL A 2 10.06 1.15 19.80
C VAL A 2 11.21 1.17 18.80
N GLU A 3 11.48 0.04 18.19
CA GLU A 3 12.50 -0.07 17.16
C GLU A 3 12.05 0.66 15.89
N ALA A 4 12.88 1.56 15.38
CA ALA A 4 12.60 2.23 14.13
C ALA A 4 12.70 1.23 12.98
N TRP A 5 11.77 1.33 12.02
CA TRP A 5 11.77 0.47 10.85
C TRP A 5 11.53 1.30 9.60
N HIS A 6 12.30 0.98 8.58
CA HIS A 6 12.20 1.65 7.28
C HIS A 6 12.54 0.65 6.18
N GLU A 7 11.75 0.66 5.11
CA GLU A 7 11.98 -0.14 3.91
C GLU A 7 11.85 0.76 2.68
N ALA A 8 12.68 0.53 1.67
CA ALA A 8 12.64 1.31 0.45
C ALA A 8 12.98 0.46 -0.76
N VAL A 9 12.29 0.73 -1.88
CA VAL A 9 12.56 0.15 -3.19
C VAL A 9 12.66 1.28 -4.18
N ARG A 10 13.71 1.29 -5.00
CA ARG A 10 13.92 2.32 -6.01
C ARG A 10 14.26 1.70 -7.36
N GLY A 11 13.54 2.13 -8.39
CA GLY A 11 13.80 1.80 -9.78
C GLY A 11 14.15 3.04 -10.58
N ASN A 12 14.17 2.93 -11.91
CA ASN A 12 14.52 4.05 -12.78
C ASN A 12 13.52 5.21 -12.69
N ASP A 13 12.23 4.88 -12.60
CA ASP A 13 11.18 5.89 -12.54
C ASP A 13 10.12 5.48 -11.53
N PHE A 14 10.52 4.82 -10.46
CA PHE A 14 9.62 4.34 -9.42
C PHE A 14 10.33 4.34 -8.09
N SER A 15 9.63 4.75 -7.05
CA SER A 15 10.11 4.56 -5.68
C SER A 15 8.96 4.22 -4.75
N ALA A 16 9.26 3.40 -3.74
CA ALA A 16 8.34 3.02 -2.69
C ALA A 16 9.10 3.08 -1.37
N GLU A 17 8.52 3.73 -0.38
CA GLU A 17 9.11 3.85 0.95
C GLU A 17 8.06 3.56 2.00
N ALA A 18 8.47 2.92 3.09
CA ALA A 18 7.60 2.65 4.23
C ALA A 18 8.36 2.90 5.52
N SER A 19 7.68 3.48 6.50
CA SER A 19 8.24 3.70 7.83
C SER A 19 7.16 3.52 8.88
N VAL A 20 7.53 3.08 10.08
CA VAL A 20 6.60 2.89 11.19
C VAL A 20 6.68 4.08 12.13
N LYS A 21 5.50 4.59 12.51
CA LYS A 21 5.35 5.67 13.50
C LYS A 21 4.26 5.27 14.49
N GLY A 22 4.65 4.94 15.72
CA GLY A 22 3.69 4.50 16.72
C GLY A 22 2.99 3.22 16.31
N HIS A 23 1.66 3.26 16.19
CA HIS A 23 0.84 2.11 15.82
C HIS A 23 0.43 2.11 14.35
N HIS A 24 1.03 2.96 13.53
CA HIS A 24 0.72 3.01 12.11
C HIS A 24 1.98 3.02 11.26
N MET A 25 1.78 2.70 9.98
CA MET A 25 2.85 2.70 8.98
C MET A 25 2.49 3.73 7.91
N ASP A 26 3.47 4.52 7.49
CA ASP A 26 3.32 5.44 6.37
C ASP A 26 4.07 4.88 5.18
N VAL A 27 3.38 4.75 4.05
CA VAL A 27 3.93 4.24 2.79
C VAL A 27 3.76 5.34 1.74
N ALA A 28 4.80 5.60 0.98
CA ALA A 28 4.74 6.57 -0.11
C ALA A 28 5.26 5.93 -1.40
N LEU A 29 4.48 6.07 -2.46
CA LEU A 29 4.82 5.56 -3.78
C LEU A 29 4.87 6.73 -4.75
N SER A 30 5.85 6.72 -5.67
CA SER A 30 5.98 7.78 -6.66
C SER A 30 6.50 7.25 -7.99
N GLY A 31 6.24 8.00 -9.06
CA GLY A 31 6.72 7.69 -10.39
C GLY A 31 5.79 6.80 -11.18
N THR A 32 6.36 5.85 -11.89
CA THR A 32 5.64 4.97 -12.81
C THR A 32 5.81 3.52 -12.40
N ALA A 33 4.72 2.86 -12.05
CA ALA A 33 4.73 1.43 -11.72
C ALA A 33 4.32 0.63 -12.96
N ASP A 34 5.29 0.32 -13.80
CA ASP A 34 5.09 -0.49 -15.00
C ASP A 34 5.24 -1.99 -14.67
N VAL A 35 5.11 -2.84 -15.70
CA VAL A 35 5.16 -4.29 -15.51
C VAL A 35 6.49 -4.75 -14.89
N MET A 36 7.59 -4.02 -15.13
CA MET A 36 8.90 -4.37 -14.60
C MET A 36 9.01 -4.14 -13.09
N VAL A 37 8.14 -3.31 -12.54
CA VAL A 37 8.12 -2.98 -11.12
C VAL A 37 7.42 -4.04 -10.29
N LYS A 38 6.54 -4.85 -10.91
CA LYS A 38 5.65 -5.76 -10.18
C LYS A 38 6.38 -6.66 -9.17
N ARG A 39 7.50 -7.28 -9.54
CA ARG A 39 8.20 -8.20 -8.64
C ARG A 39 8.77 -7.49 -7.41
N TYR A 40 9.23 -6.25 -7.58
CA TYR A 40 9.75 -5.44 -6.47
C TYR A 40 8.60 -4.99 -5.58
N LEU A 41 7.48 -4.62 -6.17
CA LEU A 41 6.28 -4.22 -5.44
C LEU A 41 5.71 -5.39 -4.64
N ASP A 42 5.65 -6.58 -5.23
CA ASP A 42 5.20 -7.79 -4.53
C ASP A 42 6.04 -8.04 -3.28
N ARG A 43 7.36 -7.96 -3.42
CA ARG A 43 8.28 -8.15 -2.29
C ARG A 43 8.08 -7.06 -1.24
N PHE A 44 7.95 -5.82 -1.69
CA PHE A 44 7.76 -4.68 -0.80
C PHE A 44 6.48 -4.83 0.03
N LEU A 45 5.37 -5.19 -0.61
CA LEU A 45 4.09 -5.37 0.08
C LEU A 45 4.13 -6.55 1.05
N ARG A 46 4.81 -7.64 0.69
CA ARG A 46 4.98 -8.77 1.62
C ARG A 46 5.80 -8.37 2.83
N THR A 47 6.86 -7.61 2.63
CA THR A 47 7.72 -7.13 3.71
C THR A 47 6.96 -6.22 4.66
N LEU A 48 6.23 -5.24 4.13
CA LEU A 48 5.48 -4.34 4.98
C LEU A 48 4.33 -5.04 5.71
N HIS A 49 3.69 -6.02 5.07
CA HIS A 49 2.63 -6.78 5.72
C HIS A 49 3.17 -7.60 6.91
N ALA A 50 4.30 -8.27 6.71
CA ALA A 50 4.94 -9.03 7.79
C ALA A 50 5.30 -8.10 8.95
N GLU A 51 5.83 -6.93 8.67
CA GLU A 51 6.21 -5.97 9.71
C GLU A 51 4.98 -5.40 10.42
N ALA A 52 3.93 -5.08 9.68
CA ALA A 52 2.68 -4.61 10.26
C ALA A 52 2.09 -5.62 11.22
N ARG A 53 2.12 -6.91 10.87
CA ARG A 53 1.64 -7.97 11.75
C ARG A 53 2.54 -8.15 12.97
N ARG A 54 3.85 -8.15 12.77
CA ARG A 54 4.82 -8.32 13.85
C ARG A 54 4.64 -7.25 14.93
N ARG A 55 4.31 -6.04 14.51
CA ARG A 55 4.15 -4.89 15.41
C ARG A 55 2.71 -4.66 15.85
N ALA A 56 1.78 -5.50 15.39
CA ALA A 56 0.35 -5.33 15.65
C ALA A 56 -0.14 -3.92 15.32
N LEU A 57 0.25 -3.41 14.14
CA LEU A 57 -0.15 -2.09 13.70
C LEU A 57 -1.65 -2.04 13.44
N THR A 58 -2.26 -0.89 13.63
CA THR A 58 -3.69 -0.69 13.45
C THR A 58 -4.04 -0.05 12.12
N GLU A 59 -3.07 0.59 11.46
CA GLU A 59 -3.32 1.33 10.23
C GLU A 59 -2.08 1.41 9.36
N VAL A 60 -2.27 1.28 8.05
CA VAL A 60 -1.23 1.52 7.05
C VAL A 60 -1.76 2.59 6.10
N ASN A 61 -1.06 3.72 6.03
CA ASN A 61 -1.40 4.83 5.15
C ASN A 61 -0.55 4.72 3.88
N VAL A 62 -1.19 4.69 2.73
CA VAL A 62 -0.50 4.56 1.44
C VAL A 62 -0.73 5.83 0.62
N ASP A 63 0.32 6.64 0.52
CA ASP A 63 0.27 7.89 -0.23
C ASP A 63 0.66 7.61 -1.68
N VAL A 64 -0.31 7.68 -2.58
CA VAL A 64 -0.10 7.47 -4.02
C VAL A 64 -0.24 8.77 -4.82
N ARG A 65 -0.28 9.92 -4.16
CA ARG A 65 -0.50 11.20 -4.84
C ARG A 65 0.56 11.51 -5.91
N ARG A 66 1.76 10.97 -5.76
CA ARG A 66 2.86 11.15 -6.71
C ARG A 66 3.08 9.94 -7.62
N LEU A 67 2.22 8.96 -7.54
CA LEU A 67 2.27 7.79 -8.42
C LEU A 67 1.48 8.10 -9.68
N GLU A 68 2.19 8.45 -10.75
CA GLU A 68 1.59 8.96 -11.99
C GLU A 68 0.93 7.88 -12.82
N PHE A 69 1.41 6.65 -12.72
CA PHE A 69 0.88 5.53 -13.49
C PHE A 69 1.06 4.22 -12.71
N MET A 70 0.09 3.33 -12.83
CA MET A 70 0.18 1.98 -12.33
C MET A 70 -0.35 1.00 -13.36
N ASN A 71 0.49 0.03 -13.75
CA ASN A 71 0.11 -1.06 -14.63
C ASN A 71 -0.90 -1.97 -13.93
N SER A 72 -1.79 -2.61 -14.69
CA SER A 72 -2.81 -3.50 -14.13
C SER A 72 -2.21 -4.67 -13.34
N SER A 73 -1.03 -5.16 -13.73
CA SER A 73 -0.37 -6.24 -13.00
C SER A 73 0.11 -5.78 -11.61
N CYS A 74 0.50 -4.51 -11.48
CA CYS A 74 0.84 -3.93 -10.17
C CYS A 74 -0.42 -3.75 -9.31
N LEU A 75 -1.54 -3.45 -9.95
CA LEU A 75 -2.81 -3.37 -9.25
C LEU A 75 -3.18 -4.72 -8.63
N ASP A 76 -2.88 -5.83 -9.33
CA ASP A 76 -3.07 -7.18 -8.80
C ASP A 76 -2.23 -7.42 -7.55
N SER A 77 -1.07 -6.82 -7.45
CA SER A 77 -0.23 -6.91 -6.25
C SER A 77 -0.93 -6.28 -5.04
N PHE A 78 -1.55 -5.13 -5.23
CA PHE A 78 -2.34 -4.50 -4.17
C PHE A 78 -3.57 -5.33 -3.81
N ALA A 79 -4.24 -5.91 -4.81
CA ALA A 79 -5.40 -6.76 -4.57
C ALA A 79 -5.03 -7.98 -3.72
N TRP A 80 -3.87 -8.59 -3.99
CA TRP A 80 -3.34 -9.68 -3.18
C TRP A 80 -3.13 -9.26 -1.73
N TRP A 81 -2.50 -8.11 -1.52
CA TRP A 81 -2.23 -7.57 -0.18
C TRP A 81 -3.52 -7.34 0.59
N ILE A 82 -4.48 -6.67 -0.04
CA ILE A 82 -5.78 -6.38 0.57
C ILE A 82 -6.51 -7.65 0.95
N SER A 83 -6.54 -8.64 0.05
CA SER A 83 -7.19 -9.92 0.31
C SER A 83 -6.51 -10.66 1.46
N THR A 84 -5.19 -10.59 1.53
CA THR A 84 -4.42 -11.20 2.62
C THR A 84 -4.78 -10.59 3.96
N VAL A 85 -4.92 -9.27 4.04
CA VAL A 85 -5.35 -8.60 5.27
C VAL A 85 -6.77 -9.00 5.63
N LYS A 86 -7.66 -9.04 4.64
CA LYS A 86 -9.06 -9.38 4.86
C LYS A 86 -9.24 -10.81 5.39
N GLU A 87 -8.37 -11.73 4.99
CA GLU A 87 -8.42 -13.12 5.43
C GLU A 87 -7.93 -13.33 6.86
N GLN A 88 -7.30 -12.32 7.48
CA GLN A 88 -6.88 -12.40 8.86
C GLN A 88 -8.08 -12.35 9.80
N PRO A 89 -7.97 -12.94 11.01
CA PRO A 89 -8.98 -12.70 12.05
C PRO A 89 -9.18 -11.20 12.29
N ALA A 90 -10.39 -10.81 12.66
CA ALA A 90 -10.73 -9.38 12.79
C ALA A 90 -9.78 -8.61 13.69
N GLU A 91 -9.29 -9.24 14.77
CA GLU A 91 -8.36 -8.61 15.72
C GLU A 91 -6.96 -8.42 15.15
N ASP A 92 -6.63 -9.12 14.06
CA ASP A 92 -5.31 -9.02 13.43
C ASP A 92 -5.31 -8.13 12.19
N ARG A 93 -6.48 -7.62 11.80
CA ARG A 93 -6.59 -6.75 10.64
C ARG A 93 -6.17 -5.35 10.98
N TYR A 94 -5.56 -4.68 10.00
CA TYR A 94 -5.31 -3.24 10.09
C TYR A 94 -6.07 -2.54 8.97
N ARG A 95 -6.28 -1.25 9.15
CA ARG A 95 -6.94 -0.43 8.15
C ARG A 95 -5.92 0.00 7.10
N ILE A 96 -6.36 0.09 5.86
CA ILE A 96 -5.55 0.60 4.75
C ILE A 96 -6.19 1.89 4.26
N VAL A 97 -5.44 2.98 4.33
CA VAL A 97 -5.91 4.31 3.92
C VAL A 97 -5.09 4.77 2.73
N PHE A 98 -5.72 4.90 1.56
CA PHE A 98 -5.06 5.45 0.39
C PHE A 98 -5.24 6.96 0.34
N LEU A 99 -4.13 7.68 0.18
CA LEU A 99 -4.14 9.12 -0.07
C LEU A 99 -3.94 9.32 -1.56
N SER A 100 -4.96 9.82 -2.23
CA SER A 100 -4.97 9.96 -3.68
C SER A 100 -4.98 11.42 -4.11
N SER A 101 -4.61 11.66 -5.38
CA SER A 101 -4.70 12.98 -5.99
C SER A 101 -5.87 13.01 -6.97
N PRO A 102 -6.79 13.99 -6.87
CA PRO A 102 -7.90 14.11 -7.80
C PRO A 102 -7.46 14.45 -9.23
N THR A 103 -6.21 14.92 -9.40
CA THR A 103 -5.67 15.29 -10.71
C THR A 103 -4.99 14.14 -11.43
N VAL A 104 -4.76 12.99 -10.76
CA VAL A 104 -4.15 11.81 -11.38
C VAL A 104 -5.26 10.87 -11.81
N TYR A 105 -5.46 10.78 -13.11
CA TYR A 105 -6.64 10.19 -13.72
C TYR A 105 -6.90 8.72 -13.33
N TRP A 106 -5.86 7.88 -13.32
CA TRP A 106 -6.03 6.46 -13.05
C TRP A 106 -6.47 6.16 -11.61
N GLN A 107 -6.13 7.03 -10.67
CA GLN A 107 -6.27 6.72 -9.24
C GLN A 107 -7.73 6.54 -8.81
N ARG A 108 -8.60 7.40 -9.29
CA ARG A 108 -9.99 7.37 -8.85
C ARG A 108 -10.64 6.03 -9.12
N HIS A 109 -10.58 5.57 -10.37
CA HIS A 109 -11.23 4.32 -10.76
C HIS A 109 -10.55 3.10 -10.13
N SER A 110 -9.23 3.05 -10.20
CA SER A 110 -8.46 1.89 -9.72
C SER A 110 -8.53 1.74 -8.20
N LEU A 111 -8.45 2.84 -7.47
CA LEU A 111 -8.54 2.79 -6.01
C LEU A 111 -9.96 2.45 -5.55
N ASP A 112 -10.99 2.94 -6.24
CA ASP A 112 -12.35 2.56 -5.94
C ASP A 112 -12.57 1.06 -6.15
N THR A 113 -11.98 0.50 -7.21
CA THR A 113 -12.03 -0.94 -7.46
C THR A 113 -11.39 -1.72 -6.30
N LEU A 114 -10.21 -1.28 -5.84
CA LEU A 114 -9.56 -1.92 -4.70
C LEU A 114 -10.40 -1.80 -3.42
N ALA A 115 -11.01 -0.65 -3.19
CA ALA A 115 -11.83 -0.43 -2.00
C ALA A 115 -13.04 -1.38 -1.96
N HIS A 116 -13.58 -1.76 -3.11
CA HIS A 116 -14.70 -2.70 -3.16
C HIS A 116 -14.31 -4.12 -2.74
N LEU A 117 -13.02 -4.45 -2.73
CA LEU A 117 -12.57 -5.78 -2.29
C LEU A 117 -12.72 -5.95 -0.78
N ALA A 118 -12.61 -4.88 -0.02
CA ALA A 118 -12.65 -4.95 1.45
C ALA A 118 -13.04 -3.59 2.04
N GLY A 119 -14.28 -3.17 1.79
CA GLY A 119 -14.77 -1.85 2.18
C GLY A 119 -14.74 -1.57 3.67
N ASP A 120 -14.66 -2.63 4.50
CA ASP A 120 -14.58 -2.50 5.95
C ASP A 120 -13.17 -2.16 6.45
N ILE A 121 -12.13 -2.39 5.64
CA ILE A 121 -10.76 -2.09 6.04
C ILE A 121 -10.07 -1.02 5.17
N ILE A 122 -10.68 -0.65 4.05
CA ILE A 122 -10.08 0.29 3.10
C ILE A 122 -10.86 1.59 3.07
N SER A 123 -10.14 2.71 3.07
CA SER A 123 -10.70 4.02 2.75
C SER A 123 -9.79 4.75 1.77
N VAL A 124 -10.38 5.59 0.94
CA VAL A 124 -9.66 6.41 -0.04
C VAL A 124 -9.94 7.87 0.27
N GLN A 125 -8.88 8.65 0.46
CA GLN A 125 -8.96 10.08 0.73
C GLN A 125 -8.27 10.85 -0.38
N SER A 126 -8.80 12.01 -0.73
CA SER A 126 -8.22 12.88 -1.75
C SER A 126 -8.06 14.30 -1.25
#